data_dc4daa0d6da6243f683041ecc767149a
#
_entry.id   dc4daa0d6da6243f683041ecc767149a
#
_cell.length_a   1.000
_cell.length_b   1.000
_cell.length_c   1.000
_cell.angle_alpha   90.00
_cell.angle_beta   90.00
_cell.angle_gamma   90.00
#
_symmetry.space_group_name_H-M   'P 1'
#
loop_
_entity.id
_entity.type
_entity.pdbx_description
1 polymer ?
#
loop_
_entity_poly.entity_id
_entity_poly.type
_entity_poly.pdbx_seq_one_letter_code
_entity_poly.pdbx_strand_id
1 'polypeptide(L)'
;MLANYDIFKDKDNNCYQIRSKTSTYIVVFDDEVSEKIFLKIVEISSNNKNVDLQKLRKELATEFSEEQVIAVLHNLREAGLIPDDTSCSGNDHSMKYKYIGDTSLAIIGNGELTNSLKTVCETTRFKTCSFFEYKEVDSEENVIAVFSNHDFVIVNANCWSPYHLELINKIAVKLNKPWLHISGINEGYIEIGPLFYGKETGCYNCLISRIKSNHAHPQYFTSYENYLRELKLPSASTNMPHNIIVYSLIANLAIYEVIKYIEGWALPMTWQSIIKMNLYNYDSSIHTLLKKPLCEVCKPEIRYNPSPWLDKVTLK
;
A
#
# COMPACT_ATOMS: atom_id res chain seq x y z
N MET A 1 6.61 -7.85 17.91
CA MET A 1 6.16 -8.82 18.90
C MET A 1 5.79 -8.13 20.19
N LEU A 2 6.29 -8.52 21.36
CA LEU A 2 5.92 -7.94 22.68
C LEU A 2 6.43 -6.51 22.94
N ALA A 3 7.26 -5.94 22.08
CA ALA A 3 7.85 -4.60 22.22
C ALA A 3 6.84 -3.42 22.29
N ASN A 4 5.58 -3.65 21.95
CA ASN A 4 4.53 -2.64 21.96
C ASN A 4 3.63 -2.71 23.21
N TYR A 5 3.98 -3.55 24.17
CA TYR A 5 3.22 -3.76 25.40
C TYR A 5 4.04 -3.35 26.62
N ASP A 6 3.38 -2.76 27.59
CA ASP A 6 3.93 -2.61 28.93
C ASP A 6 3.77 -3.93 29.68
N ILE A 7 4.89 -4.51 30.12
CA ILE A 7 4.91 -5.82 30.79
C ILE A 7 5.46 -5.64 32.19
N PHE A 8 4.68 -6.03 33.19
CA PHE A 8 5.12 -5.97 34.59
C PHE A 8 4.57 -7.13 35.41
N LYS A 9 5.28 -7.49 36.48
CA LYS A 9 4.85 -8.50 37.45
C LYS A 9 3.94 -7.86 38.48
N ASP A 10 2.70 -8.27 38.53
CA ASP A 10 1.74 -7.93 39.56
C ASP A 10 2.00 -8.82 40.78
N LYS A 11 2.58 -8.24 41.83
CA LYS A 11 2.97 -8.98 43.03
C LYS A 11 1.78 -9.40 43.88
N ASP A 12 0.72 -8.61 43.85
CA ASP A 12 -0.46 -8.84 44.68
C ASP A 12 -1.28 -10.03 44.15
N ASN A 13 -1.32 -10.18 42.80
CA ASN A 13 -2.05 -11.25 42.12
C ASN A 13 -1.14 -12.39 41.62
N ASN A 14 0.17 -12.33 41.85
CA ASN A 14 1.16 -13.29 41.41
C ASN A 14 1.05 -13.67 39.93
N CYS A 15 0.90 -12.65 39.07
CA CYS A 15 0.76 -12.82 37.61
C CYS A 15 1.58 -11.76 36.88
N TYR A 16 1.73 -11.92 35.55
CA TYR A 16 2.23 -10.89 34.68
C TYR A 16 1.10 -10.20 33.96
N GLN A 17 1.08 -8.90 33.95
CA GLN A 17 0.17 -8.11 33.15
C GLN A 17 0.91 -7.62 31.91
N ILE A 18 0.33 -7.89 30.73
CA ILE A 18 0.78 -7.42 29.43
C ILE A 18 -0.25 -6.42 28.95
N ARG A 19 0.10 -5.15 28.87
CA ARG A 19 -0.83 -4.06 28.60
C ARG A 19 -0.51 -3.31 27.32
N SER A 20 -1.52 -3.08 26.52
CA SER A 20 -1.55 -2.05 25.46
C SER A 20 -2.54 -0.95 25.85
N LYS A 21 -2.72 0.06 24.98
CA LYS A 21 -3.72 1.12 25.20
C LYS A 21 -5.16 0.59 25.29
N THR A 22 -5.44 -0.54 24.62
CA THR A 22 -6.80 -1.06 24.44
C THR A 22 -7.00 -2.46 25.03
N SER A 23 -5.93 -3.17 25.35
CA SER A 23 -5.99 -4.57 25.75
C SER A 23 -5.13 -4.86 26.97
N THR A 24 -5.60 -5.72 27.87
CA THR A 24 -4.83 -6.23 28.99
C THR A 24 -4.91 -7.75 28.95
N TYR A 25 -3.74 -8.38 28.98
CA TYR A 25 -3.60 -9.84 29.08
C TYR A 25 -3.00 -10.17 30.44
N ILE A 26 -3.47 -11.23 31.05
CA ILE A 26 -2.98 -11.75 32.32
C ILE A 26 -2.34 -13.10 32.04
N VAL A 27 -1.07 -13.23 32.39
CA VAL A 27 -0.31 -14.47 32.19
C VAL A 27 0.11 -15.00 33.56
N VAL A 28 -0.30 -16.22 33.85
CA VAL A 28 0.08 -16.96 35.03
C VAL A 28 0.89 -18.16 34.58
N PHE A 29 1.96 -18.48 35.31
CA PHE A 29 2.82 -19.63 35.01
C PHE A 29 2.65 -20.66 36.13
N ASP A 30 2.48 -21.92 35.74
CA ASP A 30 2.39 -23.05 36.65
C ASP A 30 3.78 -23.58 37.04
N ASP A 31 4.82 -23.20 36.30
CA ASP A 31 6.19 -23.63 36.53
C ASP A 31 7.21 -22.49 36.32
N GLU A 32 8.33 -22.55 37.04
CA GLU A 32 9.42 -21.57 36.96
C GLU A 32 10.15 -21.55 35.61
N VAL A 33 10.12 -22.63 34.86
CA VAL A 33 10.86 -22.75 33.59
C VAL A 33 10.09 -21.95 32.53
N SER A 34 8.78 -22.11 32.46
CA SER A 34 7.91 -21.33 31.56
C SER A 34 7.98 -19.83 31.85
N GLU A 35 8.04 -19.45 33.15
CA GLU A 35 8.24 -18.05 33.55
C GLU A 35 9.59 -17.50 33.04
N LYS A 36 10.67 -18.26 33.19
CA LYS A 36 12.01 -17.87 32.71
C LYS A 36 12.07 -17.74 31.19
N ILE A 37 11.46 -18.67 30.46
CA ILE A 37 11.37 -18.60 28.98
C ILE A 37 10.61 -17.34 28.57
N PHE A 38 9.48 -17.03 29.20
CA PHE A 38 8.71 -15.83 28.94
C PHE A 38 9.52 -14.55 29.19
N LEU A 39 10.22 -14.45 30.32
CA LEU A 39 11.05 -13.29 30.63
C LEU A 39 12.17 -13.10 29.61
N LYS A 40 12.77 -14.20 29.14
CA LYS A 40 13.78 -14.15 28.09
C LYS A 40 13.20 -13.67 26.75
N ILE A 41 12.00 -14.12 26.38
CA ILE A 41 11.27 -13.61 25.20
C ILE A 41 11.04 -12.11 25.31
N VAL A 42 10.63 -11.63 26.49
CA VAL A 42 10.42 -10.19 26.73
C VAL A 42 11.73 -9.41 26.59
N GLU A 43 12.82 -9.91 27.17
CA GLU A 43 14.16 -9.29 27.08
C GLU A 43 14.62 -9.17 25.61
N ILE A 44 14.55 -10.27 24.84
CA ILE A 44 14.93 -10.29 23.42
C ILE A 44 14.06 -9.36 22.60
N SER A 45 12.75 -9.32 22.88
CA SER A 45 11.78 -8.46 22.17
C SER A 45 11.99 -6.97 22.49
N SER A 46 12.46 -6.64 23.69
CA SER A 46 12.75 -5.26 24.09
C SER A 46 14.02 -4.72 23.43
N ASN A 47 15.01 -5.59 23.25
CA ASN A 47 16.30 -5.23 22.64
C ASN A 47 16.24 -5.17 21.10
N ASN A 48 15.32 -5.91 20.47
CA ASN A 48 15.17 -5.99 19.03
C ASN A 48 13.69 -5.86 18.63
N LYS A 49 13.30 -4.73 18.05
CA LYS A 49 11.91 -4.49 17.61
C LYS A 49 11.41 -5.45 16.50
N ASN A 50 12.31 -6.05 15.73
CA ASN A 50 12.01 -7.00 14.65
C ASN A 50 12.72 -8.34 14.90
N VAL A 51 12.20 -9.13 15.84
CA VAL A 51 12.70 -10.47 16.09
C VAL A 51 11.94 -11.46 15.20
N ASP A 52 12.65 -12.15 14.33
CA ASP A 52 12.14 -13.30 13.60
C ASP A 52 11.93 -14.48 14.56
N LEU A 53 10.80 -15.17 14.46
CA LEU A 53 10.44 -16.32 15.29
C LEU A 53 11.48 -17.44 15.20
N GLN A 54 12.07 -17.66 14.02
CA GLN A 54 13.11 -18.67 13.85
C GLN A 54 14.39 -18.32 14.60
N LYS A 55 14.75 -17.02 14.63
CA LYS A 55 15.89 -16.52 15.37
C LYS A 55 15.66 -16.61 16.88
N LEU A 56 14.44 -16.26 17.32
CA LEU A 56 14.01 -16.37 18.70
C LEU A 56 14.09 -17.82 19.21
N ARG A 57 13.58 -18.79 18.42
CA ARG A 57 13.66 -20.21 18.75
C ARG A 57 15.11 -20.68 18.90
N LYS A 58 16.00 -20.27 18.00
CA LYS A 58 17.43 -20.64 18.06
C LYS A 58 18.11 -20.07 19.31
N GLU A 59 17.83 -18.84 19.68
CA GLU A 59 18.40 -18.22 20.89
C GLU A 59 17.87 -18.92 22.15
N LEU A 60 16.59 -19.23 22.23
CA LEU A 60 15.99 -19.91 23.39
C LEU A 60 16.43 -21.38 23.50
N ALA A 61 16.64 -22.06 22.38
CA ALA A 61 17.09 -23.47 22.35
C ALA A 61 18.51 -23.66 22.91
N THR A 62 19.28 -22.59 23.13
CA THR A 62 20.60 -22.67 23.79
C THR A 62 20.51 -22.84 25.29
N GLU A 63 19.41 -22.39 25.92
CA GLU A 63 19.24 -22.37 27.38
C GLU A 63 18.11 -23.32 27.87
N PHE A 64 17.14 -23.62 26.99
CA PHE A 64 15.92 -24.38 27.33
C PHE A 64 15.68 -25.54 26.37
N SER A 65 14.90 -26.53 26.79
CA SER A 65 14.52 -27.64 25.90
C SER A 65 13.56 -27.16 24.80
N GLU A 66 13.70 -27.72 23.62
CA GLU A 66 12.88 -27.31 22.44
C GLU A 66 11.38 -27.50 22.70
N GLU A 67 11.00 -28.58 23.42
CA GLU A 67 9.58 -28.85 23.76
C GLU A 67 8.98 -27.75 24.65
N GLN A 68 9.72 -27.29 25.67
CA GLN A 68 9.28 -26.23 26.57
C GLN A 68 9.14 -24.89 25.85
N VAL A 69 10.11 -24.56 24.99
CA VAL A 69 10.06 -23.34 24.18
C VAL A 69 8.84 -23.34 23.24
N ILE A 70 8.58 -24.48 22.57
CA ILE A 70 7.42 -24.62 21.69
C ILE A 70 6.11 -24.46 22.46
N ALA A 71 6.00 -25.07 23.64
CA ALA A 71 4.79 -24.97 24.46
C ALA A 71 4.49 -23.51 24.89
N VAL A 72 5.50 -22.78 25.38
CA VAL A 72 5.33 -21.37 25.76
C VAL A 72 5.00 -20.49 24.55
N LEU A 73 5.67 -20.67 23.42
CA LEU A 73 5.37 -19.93 22.20
C LEU A 73 3.97 -20.24 21.67
N HIS A 74 3.50 -21.48 21.78
CA HIS A 74 2.15 -21.88 21.40
C HIS A 74 1.10 -21.16 22.27
N ASN A 75 1.27 -21.14 23.58
CA ASN A 75 0.35 -20.49 24.50
C ASN A 75 0.29 -18.97 24.28
N LEU A 76 1.44 -18.32 24.02
CA LEU A 76 1.49 -16.91 23.69
C LEU A 76 0.84 -16.59 22.33
N ARG A 77 0.87 -17.53 21.40
CA ARG A 77 0.21 -17.43 20.11
C ARG A 77 -1.30 -17.58 20.24
N GLU A 78 -1.79 -18.58 20.98
CA GLU A 78 -3.22 -18.73 21.27
C GLU A 78 -3.81 -17.49 21.99
N ALA A 79 -3.01 -16.88 22.86
CA ALA A 79 -3.35 -15.62 23.51
C ALA A 79 -3.32 -14.39 22.55
N GLY A 80 -2.92 -14.56 21.29
CA GLY A 80 -2.81 -13.48 20.31
C GLY A 80 -1.66 -12.49 20.57
N LEU A 81 -0.69 -12.85 21.43
CA LEU A 81 0.45 -12.03 21.79
C LEU A 81 1.62 -12.16 20.79
N ILE A 82 1.63 -13.24 20.04
CA ILE A 82 2.59 -13.53 18.97
C ILE A 82 1.81 -13.86 17.70
N PRO A 83 2.19 -13.31 16.53
CA PRO A 83 1.50 -13.59 15.27
C PRO A 83 1.63 -15.06 14.88
N ASP A 84 0.61 -15.61 14.23
CA ASP A 84 0.67 -16.95 13.66
C ASP A 84 1.66 -17.02 12.50
N ASP A 85 2.44 -18.10 12.42
CA ASP A 85 3.28 -18.40 11.26
C ASP A 85 2.45 -18.67 9.99
N THR A 86 1.12 -18.80 10.14
CA THR A 86 0.18 -19.20 9.09
C THR A 86 -0.84 -18.13 8.70
N SER A 87 -0.76 -16.89 9.22
CA SER A 87 -1.72 -15.84 8.88
C SER A 87 -1.58 -15.27 7.45
N CYS A 88 -0.96 -16.02 6.53
CA CYS A 88 -0.91 -15.77 5.09
C CYS A 88 -1.55 -16.88 4.24
N SER A 89 -2.50 -17.65 4.78
CA SER A 89 -3.27 -18.64 4.00
C SER A 89 -4.66 -18.11 3.63
N GLY A 90 -4.67 -17.13 2.75
CA GLY A 90 -5.88 -16.64 2.12
C GLY A 90 -5.56 -16.07 0.74
N ASN A 91 -5.64 -16.93 -0.28
CA ASN A 91 -5.42 -16.67 -1.70
C ASN A 91 -3.96 -16.62 -2.16
N ASP A 92 -3.64 -17.69 -2.85
CA ASP A 92 -2.44 -18.02 -3.59
C ASP A 92 -2.08 -16.97 -4.67
N HIS A 93 -1.55 -15.84 -4.20
CA HIS A 93 -0.73 -14.94 -4.99
C HIS A 93 0.58 -14.80 -4.21
N SER A 94 1.64 -15.43 -4.71
CA SER A 94 2.99 -15.40 -4.19
C SER A 94 3.61 -13.99 -4.22
N MET A 95 2.97 -13.02 -3.58
CA MET A 95 3.61 -11.75 -3.26
C MET A 95 4.63 -12.04 -2.16
N LYS A 96 5.89 -12.08 -2.53
CA LYS A 96 6.97 -12.03 -1.55
C LYS A 96 6.89 -10.66 -0.86
N TYR A 97 6.37 -10.66 0.36
CA TYR A 97 6.36 -9.45 1.19
C TYR A 97 7.78 -8.92 1.32
N LYS A 98 7.97 -7.67 0.99
CA LYS A 98 9.26 -7.00 1.00
C LYS A 98 9.28 -6.01 2.16
N TYR A 99 10.39 -5.94 2.88
CA TYR A 99 10.57 -4.91 3.89
C TYR A 99 10.77 -3.55 3.21
N ILE A 100 10.17 -2.47 3.75
CA ILE A 100 10.30 -1.14 3.14
C ILE A 100 11.75 -0.67 3.04
N GLY A 101 12.61 -1.07 3.99
CA GLY A 101 14.05 -0.78 3.96
C GLY A 101 14.81 -1.41 2.79
N ASP A 102 14.21 -2.37 2.07
CA ASP A 102 14.77 -2.97 0.87
C ASP A 102 14.10 -2.45 -0.42
N THR A 103 13.14 -1.54 -0.27
CA THR A 103 12.29 -1.05 -1.37
C THR A 103 12.76 0.29 -1.88
N SER A 104 12.91 0.41 -3.19
CA SER A 104 13.16 1.65 -3.91
C SER A 104 11.85 2.28 -4.39
N LEU A 105 11.61 3.52 -4.01
CA LEU A 105 10.41 4.28 -4.33
C LEU A 105 10.73 5.42 -5.30
N ALA A 106 9.92 5.61 -6.32
CA ALA A 106 9.93 6.81 -7.14
C ALA A 106 8.66 7.64 -6.94
N ILE A 107 8.79 8.96 -6.96
CA ILE A 107 7.68 9.91 -6.94
C ILE A 107 7.78 10.78 -8.17
N ILE A 108 6.71 10.80 -8.96
CA ILE A 108 6.60 11.62 -10.17
C ILE A 108 5.55 12.70 -9.93
N GLY A 109 5.88 13.94 -10.23
CA GLY A 109 4.95 15.06 -10.17
C GLY A 109 5.60 16.38 -9.78
N ASN A 110 4.79 17.43 -9.72
CA ASN A 110 5.23 18.78 -9.45
C ASN A 110 4.43 19.41 -8.30
N GLY A 111 4.97 20.48 -7.71
CA GLY A 111 4.27 21.34 -6.75
C GLY A 111 4.34 20.86 -5.29
N GLU A 112 3.58 21.53 -4.44
CA GLU A 112 3.66 21.39 -2.98
C GLU A 112 3.30 19.99 -2.46
N LEU A 113 2.38 19.27 -3.11
CA LEU A 113 2.07 17.90 -2.74
C LEU A 113 3.28 16.97 -2.93
N THR A 114 4.05 17.17 -4.02
CA THR A 114 5.31 16.42 -4.22
C THR A 114 6.32 16.74 -3.12
N ASN A 115 6.43 18.00 -2.69
CA ASN A 115 7.29 18.38 -1.58
C ASN A 115 6.86 17.73 -0.26
N SER A 116 5.56 17.67 -0.01
CA SER A 116 5.01 16.97 1.17
C SER A 116 5.30 15.46 1.13
N LEU A 117 5.14 14.81 -0.02
CA LEU A 117 5.52 13.42 -0.23
C LEU A 117 7.02 13.20 0.03
N LYS A 118 7.87 14.12 -0.44
CA LYS A 118 9.32 14.08 -0.19
C LYS A 118 9.62 14.11 1.30
N THR A 119 9.06 15.06 2.03
CA THR A 119 9.27 15.20 3.49
C THR A 119 8.86 13.92 4.24
N VAL A 120 7.72 13.31 3.88
CA VAL A 120 7.28 12.04 4.50
C VAL A 120 8.22 10.90 4.15
N CYS A 121 8.70 10.81 2.89
CA CYS A 121 9.65 9.76 2.48
C CYS A 121 11.00 9.87 3.19
N GLU A 122 11.49 11.08 3.45
CA GLU A 122 12.75 11.30 4.16
C GLU A 122 12.68 10.80 5.62
N THR A 123 11.49 10.83 6.23
CA THR A 123 11.26 10.28 7.57
C THR A 123 10.94 8.78 7.57
N THR A 124 10.55 8.26 6.43
CA THR A 124 10.23 6.83 6.23
C THR A 124 11.48 6.09 5.77
N ARG A 125 11.75 4.92 6.34
CA ARG A 125 12.99 4.17 6.08
C ARG A 125 12.94 3.34 4.78
N PHE A 126 12.61 3.95 3.65
CA PHE A 126 12.81 3.34 2.33
C PHE A 126 14.30 3.21 2.01
N LYS A 127 14.66 2.21 1.19
CA LYS A 127 16.02 2.03 0.71
C LYS A 127 16.50 3.26 -0.07
N THR A 128 15.69 3.70 -1.01
CA THR A 128 15.90 4.92 -1.81
C THR A 128 14.58 5.57 -2.14
N CYS A 129 14.55 6.91 -2.15
CA CYS A 129 13.44 7.69 -2.68
C CYS A 129 13.97 8.61 -3.76
N SER A 130 13.48 8.47 -4.98
CA SER A 130 13.83 9.31 -6.12
C SER A 130 12.63 10.18 -6.53
N PHE A 131 12.91 11.41 -6.97
CA PHE A 131 11.88 12.40 -7.31
C PHE A 131 12.09 12.86 -8.73
N PHE A 132 11.01 12.89 -9.51
CA PHE A 132 11.03 13.27 -10.93
C PHE A 132 9.91 14.28 -11.20
N GLU A 133 10.22 15.35 -11.90
CA GLU A 133 9.22 16.24 -12.45
C GLU A 133 8.64 15.66 -13.74
N TYR A 134 7.43 16.08 -14.14
CA TYR A 134 6.82 15.61 -15.39
C TYR A 134 7.70 15.84 -16.62
N LYS A 135 8.44 16.96 -16.67
CA LYS A 135 9.36 17.24 -17.78
C LYS A 135 10.54 16.24 -17.91
N GLU A 136 10.86 15.52 -16.82
CA GLU A 136 11.92 14.50 -16.82
C GLU A 136 11.41 13.13 -17.27
N VAL A 137 10.08 12.96 -17.33
CA VAL A 137 9.39 11.71 -17.73
C VAL A 137 8.50 11.93 -18.95
N ASP A 138 8.93 12.75 -19.91
CA ASP A 138 8.17 13.13 -21.11
C ASP A 138 8.37 12.17 -22.30
N SER A 139 9.21 11.15 -22.18
CA SER A 139 9.48 10.11 -23.18
C SER A 139 9.28 8.69 -22.63
N GLU A 140 9.04 7.72 -23.55
CA GLU A 140 8.90 6.30 -23.16
C GLU A 140 10.17 5.78 -22.47
N GLU A 141 11.36 6.17 -22.96
CA GLU A 141 12.65 5.74 -22.43
C GLU A 141 12.84 6.19 -20.99
N ASN A 142 12.50 7.45 -20.69
CA ASN A 142 12.62 8.02 -19.35
C ASN A 142 11.67 7.33 -18.37
N VAL A 143 10.43 7.10 -18.76
CA VAL A 143 9.45 6.38 -17.92
C VAL A 143 9.88 4.93 -17.71
N ILE A 144 10.37 4.23 -18.74
CA ILE A 144 10.91 2.87 -18.61
C ILE A 144 12.07 2.85 -17.61
N ALA A 145 12.99 3.82 -17.68
CA ALA A 145 14.11 3.90 -16.76
C ALA A 145 13.63 4.07 -15.29
N VAL A 146 12.64 4.94 -15.04
CA VAL A 146 12.08 5.12 -13.71
C VAL A 146 11.45 3.82 -13.20
N PHE A 147 10.59 3.17 -13.98
CA PHE A 147 9.92 1.93 -13.54
C PHE A 147 10.87 0.72 -13.43
N SER A 148 11.94 0.68 -14.21
CA SER A 148 12.92 -0.41 -14.15
C SER A 148 13.80 -0.32 -12.90
N ASN A 149 14.14 0.90 -12.47
CA ASN A 149 15.03 1.14 -11.35
C ASN A 149 14.34 1.22 -9.99
N HIS A 150 13.00 1.23 -9.96
CA HIS A 150 12.23 1.35 -8.72
C HIS A 150 11.21 0.22 -8.58
N ASP A 151 10.96 -0.17 -7.34
CA ASP A 151 10.00 -1.23 -7.01
C ASP A 151 8.56 -0.73 -7.04
N PHE A 152 8.35 0.53 -6.66
CA PHE A 152 7.05 1.16 -6.61
C PHE A 152 7.13 2.62 -7.07
N VAL A 153 6.05 3.11 -7.70
CA VAL A 153 5.96 4.50 -8.19
C VAL A 153 4.72 5.17 -7.62
N ILE A 154 4.86 6.39 -7.12
CA ILE A 154 3.74 7.27 -6.77
C ILE A 154 3.66 8.38 -7.81
N VAL A 155 2.47 8.65 -8.32
CA VAL A 155 2.24 9.73 -9.29
C VAL A 155 1.31 10.76 -8.69
N ASN A 156 1.82 11.96 -8.48
CA ASN A 156 1.06 13.12 -8.05
C ASN A 156 0.35 13.74 -9.26
N ALA A 157 -0.93 13.47 -9.40
CA ALA A 157 -1.80 13.99 -10.45
C ALA A 157 -2.69 15.16 -9.99
N ASN A 158 -2.35 15.83 -8.87
CA ASN A 158 -3.08 17.01 -8.38
C ASN A 158 -3.17 18.12 -9.44
N CYS A 159 -2.14 18.24 -10.27
CA CYS A 159 -2.21 18.97 -11.53
C CYS A 159 -2.34 17.94 -12.66
N TRP A 160 -3.55 17.77 -13.16
CA TRP A 160 -3.85 16.74 -14.15
C TRP A 160 -3.07 16.91 -15.43
N SER A 161 -2.29 15.90 -15.81
CA SER A 161 -1.50 15.88 -17.05
C SER A 161 -1.81 14.62 -17.86
N PRO A 162 -2.78 14.68 -18.77
CA PRO A 162 -3.23 13.52 -19.54
C PRO A 162 -2.10 12.81 -20.28
N TYR A 163 -1.24 13.57 -20.96
CA TYR A 163 -0.11 13.01 -21.72
C TYR A 163 0.79 12.13 -20.85
N HIS A 164 1.25 12.65 -19.71
CA HIS A 164 2.16 11.93 -18.85
C HIS A 164 1.49 10.75 -18.15
N LEU A 165 0.24 10.92 -17.69
CA LEU A 165 -0.48 9.84 -17.03
C LEU A 165 -0.80 8.67 -17.98
N GLU A 166 -1.11 8.95 -19.24
CA GLU A 166 -1.30 7.92 -20.27
C GLU A 166 0.01 7.18 -20.58
N LEU A 167 1.12 7.93 -20.69
CA LEU A 167 2.44 7.38 -20.94
C LEU A 167 2.90 6.49 -19.78
N ILE A 168 2.80 6.98 -18.54
CA ILE A 168 3.09 6.23 -17.32
C ILE A 168 2.25 4.95 -17.26
N ASN A 169 0.94 5.06 -17.46
CA ASN A 169 0.03 3.92 -17.45
C ASN A 169 0.40 2.85 -18.49
N LYS A 170 0.69 3.26 -19.72
CA LYS A 170 1.10 2.35 -20.80
C LYS A 170 2.34 1.56 -20.43
N ILE A 171 3.36 2.24 -19.89
CA ILE A 171 4.63 1.62 -19.52
C ILE A 171 4.47 0.74 -18.27
N ALA A 172 3.75 1.21 -17.24
CA ALA A 172 3.50 0.43 -16.02
C ALA A 172 2.78 -0.88 -16.32
N VAL A 173 1.77 -0.88 -17.21
CA VAL A 173 1.07 -2.10 -17.67
C VAL A 173 2.03 -3.00 -18.45
N LYS A 174 2.85 -2.45 -19.34
CA LYS A 174 3.83 -3.21 -20.15
C LYS A 174 4.86 -3.91 -19.28
N LEU A 175 5.38 -3.21 -18.26
CA LEU A 175 6.40 -3.71 -17.34
C LEU A 175 5.82 -4.49 -16.15
N ASN A 176 4.50 -4.57 -16.04
CA ASN A 176 3.79 -5.16 -14.91
C ASN A 176 4.29 -4.62 -13.56
N LYS A 177 4.34 -3.29 -13.44
CA LYS A 177 4.82 -2.59 -12.24
C LYS A 177 3.68 -1.86 -11.52
N PRO A 178 3.65 -1.89 -10.17
CA PRO A 178 2.64 -1.20 -9.39
C PRO A 178 2.91 0.30 -9.32
N TRP A 179 1.84 1.09 -9.31
CA TRP A 179 1.92 2.51 -9.05
C TRP A 179 0.65 3.06 -8.41
N LEU A 180 0.80 4.07 -7.57
CA LEU A 180 -0.28 4.75 -6.89
C LEU A 180 -0.56 6.10 -7.55
N HIS A 181 -1.80 6.31 -7.97
CA HIS A 181 -2.30 7.58 -8.47
C HIS A 181 -2.81 8.42 -7.30
N ILE A 182 -2.51 9.72 -7.28
CA ILE A 182 -3.03 10.67 -6.30
C ILE A 182 -3.68 11.81 -7.06
N SER A 183 -5.01 11.87 -7.07
CA SER A 183 -5.74 12.99 -7.68
C SER A 183 -5.57 14.30 -6.89
N GLY A 184 -5.24 14.21 -5.60
CA GLY A 184 -5.01 15.37 -4.76
C GLY A 184 -6.28 15.98 -4.19
N ILE A 185 -6.44 17.30 -4.34
CA ILE A 185 -7.59 18.05 -3.81
C ILE A 185 -8.56 18.35 -4.96
N ASN A 186 -9.82 17.96 -4.76
CA ASN A 186 -10.89 18.20 -5.71
C ASN A 186 -12.16 18.66 -4.97
N GLU A 187 -12.59 19.92 -5.18
CA GLU A 187 -13.84 20.50 -4.65
C GLU A 187 -14.09 20.25 -3.15
N GLY A 188 -13.04 20.39 -2.30
CA GLY A 188 -13.17 20.17 -0.86
C GLY A 188 -13.07 18.70 -0.44
N TYR A 189 -12.68 17.82 -1.35
CA TYR A 189 -12.33 16.43 -1.07
C TYR A 189 -10.86 16.17 -1.37
N ILE A 190 -10.28 15.24 -0.63
CA ILE A 190 -9.03 14.63 -1.04
C ILE A 190 -9.33 13.28 -1.70
N GLU A 191 -8.57 12.97 -2.75
CA GLU A 191 -8.73 11.73 -3.50
C GLU A 191 -7.37 11.03 -3.65
N ILE A 192 -7.26 9.82 -3.07
CA ILE A 192 -6.05 8.99 -3.08
C ILE A 192 -6.39 7.65 -3.73
N GLY A 193 -5.58 7.22 -4.64
CA GLY A 193 -5.81 6.02 -5.43
C GLY A 193 -6.37 6.33 -6.82
N PRO A 194 -6.57 5.30 -7.62
CA PRO A 194 -6.32 3.88 -7.30
C PRO A 194 -4.84 3.50 -7.29
N LEU A 195 -4.54 2.42 -6.58
CA LEU A 195 -3.31 1.67 -6.81
C LEU A 195 -3.54 0.78 -8.06
N PHE A 196 -2.72 1.01 -9.06
CA PHE A 196 -2.73 0.27 -10.30
C PHE A 196 -1.63 -0.78 -10.32
N TYR A 197 -1.94 -2.00 -10.78
CA TYR A 197 -0.96 -3.06 -10.91
C TYR A 197 -1.21 -3.90 -12.16
N GLY A 198 -0.43 -3.67 -13.18
CA GLY A 198 -0.41 -4.43 -14.41
C GLY A 198 -1.78 -4.76 -14.99
N LYS A 199 -2.03 -6.07 -15.19
CA LYS A 199 -3.31 -6.59 -15.67
C LYS A 199 -4.28 -6.98 -14.56
N GLU A 200 -3.86 -6.91 -13.29
CA GLU A 200 -4.69 -7.36 -12.16
C GLU A 200 -5.79 -6.36 -11.84
N THR A 201 -5.43 -5.08 -11.78
CA THR A 201 -6.38 -3.99 -11.49
C THR A 201 -6.91 -3.36 -12.78
N GLY A 202 -7.94 -2.51 -12.68
CA GLY A 202 -8.22 -1.51 -13.71
C GLY A 202 -6.99 -0.64 -13.94
N CYS A 203 -6.82 -0.02 -15.08
CA CYS A 203 -5.73 0.89 -15.39
C CYS A 203 -6.22 2.34 -15.46
N TYR A 204 -5.30 3.31 -15.62
CA TYR A 204 -5.68 4.72 -15.73
C TYR A 204 -6.66 4.99 -16.90
N ASN A 205 -6.52 4.29 -18.04
CA ASN A 205 -7.49 4.42 -19.12
C ASN A 205 -8.91 3.92 -18.74
N CYS A 206 -8.99 2.90 -17.86
CA CYS A 206 -10.28 2.48 -17.29
C CYS A 206 -10.87 3.57 -16.39
N LEU A 207 -10.03 4.22 -15.55
CA LEU A 207 -10.43 5.30 -14.68
C LEU A 207 -10.95 6.50 -15.48
N ILE A 208 -10.15 7.04 -16.39
CA ILE A 208 -10.51 8.27 -17.13
C ILE A 208 -11.75 8.05 -18.02
N SER A 209 -11.92 6.84 -18.59
CA SER A 209 -13.11 6.50 -19.35
C SER A 209 -14.39 6.56 -18.51
N ARG A 210 -14.32 6.15 -17.23
CA ARG A 210 -15.45 6.23 -16.30
C ARG A 210 -15.74 7.66 -15.86
N ILE A 211 -14.69 8.43 -15.58
CA ILE A 211 -14.83 9.86 -15.26
C ILE A 211 -15.52 10.58 -16.41
N LYS A 212 -15.08 10.34 -17.65
CA LYS A 212 -15.69 10.93 -18.85
C LYS A 212 -17.15 10.53 -19.01
N SER A 213 -17.48 9.25 -18.83
CA SER A 213 -18.87 8.79 -19.03
C SER A 213 -19.83 9.31 -17.95
N ASN A 214 -19.31 9.70 -16.78
CA ASN A 214 -20.12 10.27 -15.71
C ASN A 214 -20.10 11.81 -15.69
N HIS A 215 -19.32 12.44 -16.56
CA HIS A 215 -19.25 13.90 -16.62
C HIS A 215 -20.50 14.48 -17.30
N ALA A 216 -21.02 15.58 -16.76
CA ALA A 216 -22.22 16.24 -17.31
C ALA A 216 -22.04 16.67 -18.79
N HIS A 217 -20.83 17.02 -19.18
CA HIS A 217 -20.47 17.47 -20.51
C HIS A 217 -19.23 16.75 -21.05
N PRO A 218 -19.32 15.47 -21.46
CA PRO A 218 -18.17 14.64 -21.86
C PRO A 218 -17.36 15.23 -23.03
N GLN A 219 -18.03 15.92 -23.96
CA GLN A 219 -17.39 16.54 -25.12
C GLN A 219 -16.41 17.65 -24.70
N TYR A 220 -16.79 18.51 -23.76
CA TYR A 220 -15.91 19.58 -23.27
C TYR A 220 -14.76 19.04 -22.41
N PHE A 221 -15.01 18.00 -21.63
CA PHE A 221 -13.95 17.28 -20.93
C PHE A 221 -12.91 16.72 -21.90
N THR A 222 -13.36 16.10 -22.99
CA THR A 222 -12.48 15.55 -24.03
C THR A 222 -11.72 16.65 -24.77
N SER A 223 -12.33 17.77 -25.07
CA SER A 223 -11.66 18.91 -25.70
C SER A 223 -10.56 19.48 -24.81
N TYR A 224 -10.81 19.62 -23.50
CA TYR A 224 -9.81 20.07 -22.54
C TYR A 224 -8.67 19.07 -22.36
N GLU A 225 -8.99 17.78 -22.29
CA GLU A 225 -7.98 16.71 -22.25
C GLU A 225 -7.06 16.75 -23.47
N ASN A 226 -7.62 16.90 -24.68
CA ASN A 226 -6.83 17.00 -25.91
C ASN A 226 -5.93 18.24 -25.91
N TYR A 227 -6.45 19.37 -25.47
CA TYR A 227 -5.68 20.60 -25.33
C TYR A 227 -4.45 20.40 -24.41
N LEU A 228 -4.63 19.82 -23.22
CA LEU A 228 -3.52 19.56 -22.31
C LEU A 228 -2.54 18.51 -22.86
N ARG A 229 -3.06 17.50 -23.58
CA ARG A 229 -2.24 16.44 -24.20
C ARG A 229 -1.35 17.01 -25.29
N GLU A 230 -1.87 17.85 -26.16
CA GLU A 230 -1.12 18.48 -27.26
C GLU A 230 0.01 19.38 -26.74
N LEU A 231 -0.28 20.13 -25.70
CA LEU A 231 0.71 21.02 -25.07
C LEU A 231 1.68 20.30 -24.14
N LYS A 232 1.42 19.04 -23.79
CA LYS A 232 2.15 18.27 -22.77
C LYS A 232 2.25 19.02 -21.42
N LEU A 233 1.24 19.80 -21.11
CA LEU A 233 1.20 20.60 -19.88
C LEU A 233 0.24 20.01 -18.85
N PRO A 234 0.55 20.15 -17.55
CA PRO A 234 -0.41 19.87 -16.51
C PRO A 234 -1.50 20.97 -16.45
N SER A 235 -2.67 20.62 -15.94
CA SER A 235 -3.71 21.58 -15.63
C SER A 235 -3.23 22.61 -14.61
N ALA A 236 -3.89 23.78 -14.57
CA ALA A 236 -3.61 24.77 -13.55
C ALA A 236 -3.85 24.20 -12.14
N SER A 237 -2.99 24.58 -11.21
CA SER A 237 -3.15 24.22 -9.80
C SER A 237 -4.26 25.07 -9.18
N THR A 238 -5.15 24.43 -8.41
CA THR A 238 -6.10 25.15 -7.56
C THR A 238 -5.39 25.55 -6.27
N ASN A 239 -5.04 26.83 -6.16
CA ASN A 239 -4.47 27.38 -4.94
C ASN A 239 -5.57 27.60 -3.89
N MET A 240 -5.69 26.72 -2.92
CA MET A 240 -6.50 26.96 -1.72
C MET A 240 -5.61 27.42 -0.55
N PRO A 241 -6.08 28.32 0.31
CA PRO A 241 -5.34 28.67 1.53
C PRO A 241 -5.11 27.42 2.40
N HIS A 242 -3.93 27.34 3.03
CA HIS A 242 -3.54 26.21 3.90
C HIS A 242 -3.38 24.83 3.24
N ASN A 243 -3.18 24.77 1.94
CA ASN A 243 -2.97 23.51 1.19
C ASN A 243 -1.87 22.64 1.76
N ILE A 244 -0.82 23.21 2.36
CA ILE A 244 0.31 22.45 2.90
C ILE A 244 -0.12 21.45 3.98
N ILE A 245 -1.11 21.79 4.81
CA ILE A 245 -1.64 20.87 5.83
C ILE A 245 -2.36 19.69 5.16
N VAL A 246 -3.19 20.01 4.16
CA VAL A 246 -3.95 19.01 3.41
C VAL A 246 -3.00 18.13 2.59
N TYR A 247 -1.99 18.72 1.95
CA TYR A 247 -0.98 17.94 1.22
C TYR A 247 -0.16 17.03 2.13
N SER A 248 0.15 17.47 3.36
CA SER A 248 0.80 16.61 4.34
C SER A 248 -0.09 15.44 4.75
N LEU A 249 -1.40 15.66 4.91
CA LEU A 249 -2.36 14.59 5.19
C LEU A 249 -2.41 13.58 4.04
N ILE A 250 -2.53 14.06 2.79
CA ILE A 250 -2.53 13.21 1.60
C ILE A 250 -1.24 12.41 1.51
N ALA A 251 -0.08 13.05 1.72
CA ALA A 251 1.22 12.40 1.64
C ALA A 251 1.37 11.27 2.67
N ASN A 252 0.98 11.52 3.93
CA ASN A 252 1.03 10.50 4.98
C ASN A 252 0.11 9.31 4.66
N LEU A 253 -1.13 9.56 4.23
CA LEU A 253 -2.06 8.49 3.86
C LEU A 253 -1.57 7.71 2.65
N ALA A 254 -1.05 8.38 1.62
CA ALA A 254 -0.53 7.74 0.42
C ALA A 254 0.67 6.83 0.72
N ILE A 255 1.64 7.33 1.50
CA ILE A 255 2.80 6.52 1.91
C ILE A 255 2.36 5.34 2.78
N TYR A 256 1.38 5.54 3.68
CA TYR A 256 0.85 4.46 4.51
C TYR A 256 0.18 3.35 3.66
N GLU A 257 -0.56 3.70 2.60
CA GLU A 257 -1.13 2.74 1.65
C GLU A 257 -0.04 1.97 0.88
N VAL A 258 1.06 2.65 0.50
CA VAL A 258 2.22 2.01 -0.14
C VAL A 258 2.91 1.04 0.81
N ILE A 259 3.08 1.40 2.09
CA ILE A 259 3.66 0.51 3.11
C ILE A 259 2.80 -0.75 3.28
N LYS A 260 1.48 -0.62 3.39
CA LYS A 260 0.57 -1.77 3.45
C LYS A 260 0.77 -2.72 2.26
N TYR A 261 0.88 -2.15 1.05
CA TYR A 261 1.09 -2.92 -0.18
C TYR A 261 2.42 -3.67 -0.16
N ILE A 262 3.51 -2.99 0.22
CA ILE A 262 4.85 -3.55 0.19
C ILE A 262 5.04 -4.63 1.27
N GLU A 263 4.66 -4.32 2.51
CA GLU A 263 4.83 -5.21 3.65
C GLU A 263 3.71 -6.25 3.80
N GLY A 264 2.59 -6.07 3.10
CA GLY A 264 1.52 -7.06 2.99
C GLY A 264 0.75 -7.38 4.26
N TRP A 265 0.93 -6.61 5.33
CA TRP A 265 0.22 -6.84 6.59
C TRP A 265 -1.24 -6.40 6.57
N ALA A 266 -1.65 -5.61 5.58
CA ALA A 266 -3.02 -5.25 5.33
C ALA A 266 -3.24 -4.99 3.83
N LEU A 267 -4.44 -5.27 3.33
CA LEU A 267 -4.82 -4.89 1.97
C LEU A 267 -4.94 -3.36 1.89
N PRO A 268 -4.23 -2.68 0.96
CA PRO A 268 -4.41 -1.25 0.76
C PRO A 268 -5.85 -0.92 0.39
N MET A 269 -6.42 0.10 1.00
CA MET A 269 -7.76 0.58 0.66
C MET A 269 -7.81 1.17 -0.76
N THR A 270 -6.64 1.56 -1.29
CA THR A 270 -6.46 2.05 -2.65
C THR A 270 -6.36 0.93 -3.70
N TRP A 271 -6.32 -0.35 -3.29
CA TRP A 271 -6.31 -1.47 -4.24
C TRP A 271 -7.59 -1.47 -5.08
N GLN A 272 -7.48 -1.21 -6.37
CA GLN A 272 -8.62 -1.03 -7.30
C GLN A 272 -9.67 -0.02 -6.81
N SER A 273 -9.30 0.91 -5.94
CA SER A 273 -10.27 1.82 -5.32
C SER A 273 -9.67 3.20 -5.09
N ILE A 274 -10.54 4.19 -5.06
CA ILE A 274 -10.21 5.57 -4.69
C ILE A 274 -10.77 5.82 -3.30
N ILE A 275 -9.92 6.28 -2.40
CA ILE A 275 -10.34 6.85 -1.12
C ILE A 275 -10.72 8.30 -1.39
N LYS A 276 -11.95 8.67 -1.10
CA LYS A 276 -12.44 10.04 -1.16
C LYS A 276 -12.84 10.51 0.23
N MET A 277 -12.19 11.54 0.75
CA MET A 277 -12.46 12.09 2.08
C MET A 277 -12.84 13.56 2.00
N ASN A 278 -13.94 13.91 2.63
CA ASN A 278 -14.43 15.28 2.74
C ASN A 278 -13.59 16.06 3.77
N LEU A 279 -13.05 17.22 3.37
CA LEU A 279 -12.20 18.04 4.23
C LEU A 279 -12.98 18.83 5.30
N TYR A 280 -14.30 18.96 5.15
CA TYR A 280 -15.12 19.75 6.09
C TYR A 280 -15.61 18.93 7.29
N ASN A 281 -15.93 17.65 7.07
CA ASN A 281 -16.51 16.78 8.11
C ASN A 281 -15.76 15.47 8.29
N TYR A 282 -14.68 15.22 7.49
CA TYR A 282 -13.84 14.03 7.48
C TYR A 282 -14.55 12.72 7.11
N ASP A 283 -15.78 12.79 6.58
CA ASP A 283 -16.45 11.62 6.02
C ASP A 283 -15.61 11.04 4.89
N SER A 284 -15.45 9.73 4.91
CA SER A 284 -14.69 9.02 3.89
C SER A 284 -15.54 7.99 3.17
N SER A 285 -15.33 7.86 1.88
CA SER A 285 -15.95 6.85 1.03
C SER A 285 -14.91 6.18 0.16
N ILE A 286 -15.19 4.93 -0.24
CA ILE A 286 -14.30 4.14 -1.09
C ILE A 286 -15.05 3.83 -2.37
N HIS A 287 -14.45 4.20 -3.50
CA HIS A 287 -15.03 4.03 -4.82
C HIS A 287 -14.23 2.99 -5.62
N THR A 288 -14.79 1.82 -5.81
CA THR A 288 -14.13 0.73 -6.54
C THR A 288 -14.05 1.01 -8.03
N LEU A 289 -12.87 0.83 -8.61
CA LEU A 289 -12.61 0.92 -10.03
C LEU A 289 -12.68 -0.46 -10.67
N LEU A 290 -13.70 -0.71 -11.49
CA LEU A 290 -13.78 -1.92 -12.30
C LEU A 290 -13.05 -1.72 -13.64
N LYS A 291 -12.44 -2.78 -14.16
CA LYS A 291 -11.88 -2.77 -15.53
C LYS A 291 -12.95 -2.43 -16.55
N LYS A 292 -12.57 -1.61 -17.52
CA LYS A 292 -13.42 -1.38 -18.70
C LYS A 292 -13.34 -2.62 -19.62
N PRO A 293 -14.46 -3.20 -20.03
CA PRO A 293 -14.45 -4.20 -21.09
C PRO A 293 -13.75 -3.66 -22.33
N LEU A 294 -12.92 -4.46 -22.97
CA LEU A 294 -12.18 -4.09 -24.19
C LEU A 294 -11.28 -2.85 -24.00
N CYS A 295 -10.68 -2.68 -22.82
CA CYS A 295 -9.73 -1.60 -22.61
C CYS A 295 -8.52 -1.77 -23.53
N GLU A 296 -8.21 -0.74 -24.33
CA GLU A 296 -7.10 -0.75 -25.29
C GLU A 296 -5.72 -0.90 -24.63
N VAL A 297 -5.57 -0.45 -23.38
CA VAL A 297 -4.29 -0.46 -22.66
C VAL A 297 -4.10 -1.75 -21.86
N CYS A 298 -5.01 -2.07 -20.94
CA CYS A 298 -4.84 -3.24 -20.09
C CYS A 298 -5.46 -4.53 -20.66
N LYS A 299 -6.26 -4.45 -21.73
CA LYS A 299 -6.86 -5.57 -22.48
C LYS A 299 -7.08 -6.79 -21.59
N PRO A 300 -8.10 -6.81 -20.74
CA PRO A 300 -8.35 -7.97 -19.93
C PRO A 300 -8.40 -9.19 -20.86
N GLU A 301 -7.65 -10.24 -20.54
CA GLU A 301 -7.72 -11.48 -21.31
C GLU A 301 -9.15 -12.01 -21.18
N ILE A 302 -9.93 -11.80 -22.23
CA ILE A 302 -11.29 -12.31 -22.28
C ILE A 302 -11.15 -13.79 -22.62
N ARG A 303 -11.06 -14.64 -21.60
CA ARG A 303 -11.29 -16.09 -21.75
C ARG A 303 -12.77 -16.39 -22.01
N TYR A 304 -13.62 -15.39 -21.88
CA TYR A 304 -15.05 -15.49 -22.09
C TYR A 304 -15.36 -15.18 -23.53
N ASN A 305 -15.83 -16.19 -24.25
CA ASN A 305 -16.46 -15.98 -25.57
C ASN A 305 -17.85 -15.39 -25.32
N PRO A 306 -18.12 -14.14 -25.79
CA PRO A 306 -19.45 -13.54 -25.66
C PRO A 306 -20.54 -14.28 -26.42
N SER A 307 -20.15 -15.18 -27.29
CA SER A 307 -21.05 -16.00 -28.11
C SER A 307 -20.67 -17.48 -28.04
N PRO A 308 -20.73 -18.12 -26.85
CA PRO A 308 -20.27 -19.49 -26.68
C PRO A 308 -21.00 -20.50 -27.57
N TRP A 309 -22.20 -20.15 -28.05
CA TRP A 309 -22.95 -20.96 -29.04
C TRP A 309 -22.37 -20.94 -30.45
N LEU A 310 -21.42 -20.05 -30.75
CA LEU A 310 -20.71 -20.04 -32.03
C LEU A 310 -19.44 -20.89 -32.01
N ASP A 311 -19.00 -21.34 -30.83
CA ASP A 311 -17.85 -22.23 -30.74
C ASP A 311 -18.22 -23.65 -31.12
N LYS A 312 -17.41 -24.26 -31.99
CA LYS A 312 -17.51 -25.69 -32.27
C LYS A 312 -17.08 -26.48 -31.07
N VAL A 313 -18.00 -27.06 -30.35
CA VAL A 313 -17.72 -28.03 -29.30
C VAL A 313 -17.33 -29.35 -29.96
N THR A 314 -16.05 -29.70 -29.89
CA THR A 314 -15.60 -31.04 -30.29
C THR A 314 -15.69 -31.94 -29.05
N LEU A 315 -16.70 -32.78 -29.01
CA LEU A 315 -16.78 -33.85 -28.03
C LEU A 315 -15.72 -34.90 -28.39
N LYS A 316 -14.80 -35.17 -27.50
CA LYS A 316 -13.84 -36.29 -27.57
C LYS A 316 -14.41 -37.49 -26.83
#